data_1714e35054de9b889e2535216361ec60
#
_entry.id   1714e35054de9b889e2535216361ec60
#
_cell.length_a   1.000
_cell.length_b   1.000
_cell.length_c   1.000
_cell.angle_alpha   90.00
_cell.angle_beta   90.00
_cell.angle_gamma   90.00
#
_symmetry.space_group_name_H-M   'P 1'
#
loop_
_entity.id
_entity.type
_entity.pdbx_description
1 polymer ?
#
loop_
_entity_poly.entity_id
_entity_poly.type
_entity_poly.pdbx_seq_one_letter_code
_entity_poly.pdbx_strand_id
1 'polypeptide(L)'
;YVNRWLYGDGFSKALNAWFTYTLNSNRSILNVDFIGTDLIMVIEEANGVTLEKIPFETNFREPNADFEYHLDHKLTEATSGVSIAYNSTSGVSTFTVPYRLRANMNIVGRYLANGETSTFVDAQGNTKTLVSGQVITTSNATNGSTSTITATGDFRNSKFIIGEPYEMHYRFSQQRLTQGGGGATELISGRLQIHHFY
;
A
#
# COMPACT_ATOMS: atom_id res chain seq x y z
N TYR A 1 5.93 11.94 13.91
CA TYR A 1 5.75 13.09 13.01
C TYR A 1 6.94 13.19 12.07
N VAL A 2 6.68 13.38 10.80
CA VAL A 2 7.72 13.56 9.77
C VAL A 2 7.56 14.94 9.15
N ASN A 3 8.64 15.71 9.08
CA ASN A 3 8.66 16.98 8.37
C ASN A 3 9.22 16.78 6.98
N ARG A 4 8.46 17.16 5.96
CA ARG A 4 8.88 17.08 4.57
C ARG A 4 9.11 18.46 3.99
N TRP A 5 10.26 18.61 3.37
CA TRP A 5 10.66 19.80 2.65
C TRP A 5 10.68 19.48 1.15
N LEU A 6 9.92 20.22 0.38
CA LEU A 6 9.97 20.20 -1.07
C LEU A 6 10.61 21.48 -1.56
N TYR A 7 11.59 21.35 -2.42
CA TYR A 7 12.26 22.46 -3.08
C TYR A 7 11.71 22.56 -4.51
N GLY A 8 11.30 23.75 -4.90
CA GLY A 8 10.98 24.07 -6.28
C GLY A 8 12.24 24.41 -7.09
N ASP A 9 12.06 24.73 -8.35
CA ASP A 9 13.13 25.19 -9.22
C ASP A 9 13.81 26.42 -8.61
N GLY A 10 15.12 26.41 -8.50
CA GLY A 10 15.92 27.51 -7.96
C GLY A 10 16.14 27.49 -6.44
N PHE A 11 16.12 26.35 -5.79
CA PHE A 11 16.43 26.18 -4.36
C PHE A 11 15.48 26.87 -3.39
N SER A 12 14.33 27.35 -3.84
CA SER A 12 13.32 27.87 -2.95
C SER A 12 12.48 26.73 -2.34
N LYS A 13 12.23 26.85 -1.04
CA LYS A 13 11.40 25.88 -0.32
C LYS A 13 9.94 25.98 -0.77
N ALA A 14 9.47 24.98 -1.52
CA ALA A 14 8.11 24.95 -2.03
C ALA A 14 7.09 24.52 -0.96
N LEU A 15 7.46 23.57 -0.09
CA LEU A 15 6.59 23.05 0.96
C LEU A 15 7.39 22.72 2.22
N ASN A 16 6.80 23.03 3.37
CA ASN A 16 7.24 22.55 4.67
C ASN A 16 5.99 22.08 5.44
N ALA A 17 5.86 20.78 5.60
CA ALA A 17 4.69 20.22 6.25
C ALA A 17 5.06 19.09 7.21
N TRP A 18 4.29 18.95 8.26
CA TRP A 18 4.37 17.85 9.20
C TRP A 18 3.30 16.82 8.85
N PHE A 19 3.70 15.58 8.76
CA PHE A 19 2.81 14.44 8.54
C PHE A 19 2.85 13.52 9.74
N THR A 20 1.72 12.91 10.06
CA THR A 20 1.60 11.89 11.09
C THR A 20 1.39 10.55 10.42
N TYR A 21 2.24 9.60 10.75
CA TYR A 21 2.05 8.19 10.43
C TYR A 21 1.69 7.47 11.71
N THR A 22 0.61 6.71 11.67
CA THR A 22 0.16 5.90 12.80
C THR A 22 0.35 4.44 12.46
N LEU A 23 1.16 3.75 13.24
CA LEU A 23 1.28 2.31 13.14
C LEU A 23 0.08 1.64 13.80
N ASN A 24 -0.27 0.44 13.32
CA ASN A 24 -1.29 -0.38 13.97
C ASN A 24 -0.94 -0.62 15.45
N SER A 25 -1.96 -0.84 16.27
CA SER A 25 -1.79 -1.11 17.70
C SER A 25 -0.85 -2.29 17.98
N ASN A 26 -0.19 -2.27 19.12
CA ASN A 26 0.79 -3.27 19.58
C ASN A 26 2.13 -3.27 18.84
N ARG A 27 2.51 -2.13 18.26
CA ARG A 27 3.80 -1.93 17.61
C ARG A 27 4.49 -0.70 18.24
N SER A 28 5.74 -0.87 18.62
CA SER A 28 6.57 0.19 19.19
C SER A 28 7.73 0.53 18.27
N ILE A 29 7.90 1.80 17.94
CA ILE A 29 9.07 2.25 17.17
C ILE A 29 10.24 2.36 18.13
N LEU A 30 11.24 1.50 17.95
CA LEU A 30 12.47 1.51 18.74
C LEU A 30 13.48 2.50 18.18
N ASN A 31 13.58 2.59 16.88
CA ASN A 31 14.46 3.52 16.19
C ASN A 31 13.90 3.92 14.83
N VAL A 32 14.31 5.09 14.36
CA VAL A 32 13.95 5.62 13.05
C VAL A 32 15.09 6.44 12.48
N ASP A 33 15.38 6.24 11.21
CA ASP A 33 16.39 6.99 10.48
C ASP A 33 16.05 7.11 9.01
N PHE A 34 16.74 7.97 8.29
CA PHE A 34 16.60 8.14 6.85
C PHE A 34 17.84 7.62 6.12
N ILE A 35 17.62 6.81 5.09
CA ILE A 35 18.66 6.43 4.13
C ILE A 35 18.22 6.95 2.76
N GLY A 36 18.83 8.09 2.35
CA GLY A 36 18.37 8.80 1.16
C GLY A 36 16.95 9.34 1.34
N THR A 37 16.01 8.92 0.51
CA THR A 37 14.59 9.28 0.57
C THR A 37 13.73 8.27 1.33
N ASP A 38 14.33 7.17 1.80
CA ASP A 38 13.62 6.12 2.50
C ASP A 38 13.65 6.34 4.01
N LEU A 39 12.50 6.25 4.66
CA LEU A 39 12.39 6.17 6.11
C LEU A 39 12.56 4.71 6.53
N ILE A 40 13.57 4.46 7.35
CA ILE A 40 13.86 3.15 7.91
C ILE A 40 13.42 3.14 9.37
N MET A 41 12.66 2.13 9.76
CA MET A 41 12.15 1.99 11.12
C MET A 41 12.50 0.63 11.68
N VAL A 42 12.98 0.62 12.91
CA VAL A 42 13.10 -0.60 13.74
C VAL A 42 11.87 -0.66 14.63
N ILE A 43 11.07 -1.69 14.45
CA ILE A 43 9.77 -1.82 15.10
C ILE A 43 9.74 -3.08 15.94
N GLU A 44 9.37 -2.92 17.20
CA GLU A 44 9.11 -4.02 18.12
C GLU A 44 7.65 -4.46 18.03
N GLU A 45 7.45 -5.74 17.94
CA GLU A 45 6.16 -6.41 17.94
C GLU A 45 6.14 -7.54 18.97
N ALA A 46 4.97 -8.09 19.25
CA ALA A 46 4.81 -9.15 20.26
C ALA A 46 5.74 -10.37 20.06
N ASN A 47 6.24 -10.60 18.86
CA ASN A 47 7.05 -11.80 18.51
C ASN A 47 8.45 -11.45 17.98
N GLY A 48 8.93 -10.24 18.19
CA GLY A 48 10.27 -9.87 17.79
C GLY A 48 10.36 -8.46 17.21
N VAL A 49 11.48 -8.20 16.57
CA VAL A 49 11.82 -6.89 16.00
C VAL A 49 11.85 -7.02 14.48
N THR A 50 11.23 -6.08 13.80
CA THR A 50 11.24 -5.98 12.33
C THR A 50 11.92 -4.71 11.87
N LEU A 51 12.56 -4.78 10.70
CA LEU A 51 13.08 -3.62 9.98
C LEU A 51 12.12 -3.30 8.85
N GLU A 52 11.56 -2.10 8.85
CA GLU A 52 10.61 -1.66 7.84
C GLU A 52 11.13 -0.43 7.10
N LYS A 53 10.76 -0.33 5.84
CA LYS A 53 11.12 0.77 4.96
C LYS A 53 9.87 1.41 4.37
N ILE A 54 9.77 2.73 4.47
CA ILE A 54 8.77 3.53 3.78
C ILE A 54 9.48 4.42 2.76
N PRO A 55 9.32 4.17 1.46
CA PRO A 55 9.87 5.06 0.43
C PRO A 55 9.05 6.35 0.38
N PHE A 56 9.74 7.51 0.38
CA PHE A 56 9.13 8.83 0.21
C PHE A 56 9.36 9.41 -1.20
N GLU A 57 9.48 8.55 -2.18
CA GLU A 57 9.56 8.99 -3.56
C GLU A 57 8.26 9.64 -4.02
N THR A 58 8.38 10.78 -4.71
CA THR A 58 7.21 11.57 -5.14
C THR A 58 6.43 10.94 -6.30
N ASN A 59 7.02 9.98 -6.98
CA ASN A 59 6.48 9.35 -8.18
C ASN A 59 6.61 7.82 -8.14
N PHE A 60 6.38 7.22 -6.97
CA PHE A 60 6.38 5.77 -6.88
C PHE A 60 5.17 5.24 -7.66
N ARG A 61 5.43 4.63 -8.80
CA ARG A 61 4.45 3.91 -9.61
C ARG A 61 4.91 2.48 -9.80
N GLU A 62 3.97 1.58 -9.94
CA GLU A 62 4.32 0.23 -10.38
C GLU A 62 4.99 0.32 -11.76
N PRO A 63 6.07 -0.45 -12.01
CA PRO A 63 6.76 -0.40 -13.28
C PRO A 63 5.80 -0.57 -14.47
N ASN A 64 5.83 0.39 -15.40
CA ASN A 64 4.98 0.42 -16.60
C ASN A 64 3.45 0.55 -16.35
N ALA A 65 3.03 0.92 -15.15
CA ALA A 65 1.63 1.21 -14.83
C ALA A 65 1.40 2.70 -14.57
N ASP A 66 0.22 3.19 -14.91
CA ASP A 66 -0.22 4.56 -14.63
C ASP A 66 -0.82 4.72 -13.23
N PHE A 67 -0.77 3.68 -12.42
CA PHE A 67 -1.36 3.63 -11.09
C PHE A 67 -0.42 2.95 -10.09
N GLU A 68 -0.74 3.07 -8.81
CA GLU A 68 -0.06 2.43 -7.69
C GLU A 68 -1.03 1.48 -6.97
N TYR A 69 -0.51 0.34 -6.51
CA TYR A 69 -1.25 -0.53 -5.60
C TYR A 69 -1.07 -0.03 -4.17
N HIS A 70 -2.15 0.45 -3.57
CA HIS A 70 -2.16 0.94 -2.19
C HIS A 70 -2.25 -0.22 -1.20
N LEU A 71 -1.14 -0.90 -1.02
CA LEU A 71 -0.98 -2.02 -0.10
C LEU A 71 0.35 -1.87 0.64
N ASP A 72 0.36 -2.19 1.92
CA ASP A 72 1.57 -2.33 2.71
C ASP A 72 2.15 -3.74 2.58
N HIS A 73 3.45 -3.89 2.82
CA HIS A 73 4.17 -5.17 2.77
C HIS A 73 3.93 -5.95 1.48
N LYS A 74 3.94 -5.25 0.36
CA LYS A 74 3.66 -5.83 -0.98
C LYS A 74 4.65 -6.94 -1.33
N LEU A 75 4.11 -8.08 -1.74
CA LEU A 75 4.83 -9.21 -2.31
C LEU A 75 4.19 -9.63 -3.63
N THR A 76 4.96 -10.26 -4.49
CA THR A 76 4.47 -10.87 -5.73
C THR A 76 4.59 -12.39 -5.67
N GLU A 77 4.00 -13.08 -6.65
CA GLU A 77 4.16 -14.51 -6.82
C GLU A 77 5.63 -14.95 -6.98
N ALA A 78 6.50 -14.04 -7.42
CA ALA A 78 7.93 -14.29 -7.63
C ALA A 78 8.78 -13.98 -6.39
N THR A 79 8.21 -13.42 -5.34
CA THR A 79 8.95 -13.08 -4.12
C THR A 79 9.34 -14.34 -3.37
N SER A 80 10.59 -14.43 -2.94
CA SER A 80 11.10 -15.54 -2.14
C SER A 80 10.26 -15.72 -0.87
N GLY A 81 9.87 -16.95 -0.58
CA GLY A 81 9.03 -17.30 0.56
C GLY A 81 7.53 -17.17 0.32
N VAL A 82 7.10 -16.63 -0.83
CA VAL A 82 5.71 -16.74 -1.27
C VAL A 82 5.50 -18.08 -1.96
N SER A 83 4.46 -18.80 -1.58
CA SER A 83 4.09 -20.05 -2.23
C SER A 83 2.57 -20.20 -2.32
N ILE A 84 2.11 -20.98 -3.29
CA ILE A 84 0.70 -21.25 -3.50
C ILE A 84 0.51 -22.78 -3.57
N ALA A 85 -0.39 -23.27 -2.76
CA ALA A 85 -0.86 -24.65 -2.82
C ALA A 85 -2.35 -24.65 -3.19
N TYR A 86 -2.75 -25.52 -4.07
CA TYR A 86 -4.16 -25.70 -4.47
C TYR A 86 -4.68 -27.04 -4.03
N ASN A 87 -5.81 -27.06 -3.38
CA ASN A 87 -6.55 -28.26 -3.01
C ASN A 87 -7.72 -28.44 -3.97
N SER A 88 -7.62 -29.41 -4.87
CA SER A 88 -8.64 -29.68 -5.89
C SER A 88 -9.95 -30.22 -5.31
N THR A 89 -9.93 -30.83 -4.12
CA THR A 89 -11.13 -31.34 -3.46
C THR A 89 -11.98 -30.21 -2.89
N SER A 90 -11.36 -29.21 -2.32
CA SER A 90 -12.05 -28.03 -1.75
C SER A 90 -12.17 -26.86 -2.74
N GLY A 91 -11.45 -26.89 -3.85
CA GLY A 91 -11.41 -25.79 -4.83
C GLY A 91 -10.72 -24.54 -4.31
N VAL A 92 -9.81 -24.66 -3.35
CA VAL A 92 -9.22 -23.53 -2.62
C VAL A 92 -7.72 -23.50 -2.79
N SER A 93 -7.19 -22.32 -3.11
CA SER A 93 -5.75 -22.03 -3.04
C SER A 93 -5.39 -21.47 -1.67
N THR A 94 -4.27 -21.96 -1.13
CA THR A 94 -3.62 -21.43 0.07
C THR A 94 -2.35 -20.71 -0.35
N PHE A 95 -2.27 -19.44 -0.01
CA PHE A 95 -1.10 -18.59 -0.21
C PHE A 95 -0.33 -18.51 1.10
N THR A 96 0.96 -18.77 1.04
CA THR A 96 1.87 -18.61 2.18
C THR A 96 2.72 -17.38 1.94
N VAL A 97 2.86 -16.54 2.97
CA VAL A 97 3.72 -15.34 2.95
C VAL A 97 4.78 -15.45 4.03
N PRO A 98 6.00 -14.92 3.79
CA PRO A 98 7.15 -15.12 4.68
C PRO A 98 7.16 -14.19 5.90
N TYR A 99 6.03 -13.61 6.27
CA TYR A 99 5.91 -12.75 7.45
C TYR A 99 4.57 -12.94 8.15
N ARG A 100 4.48 -12.43 9.36
CA ARG A 100 3.26 -12.47 10.14
C ARG A 100 2.26 -11.43 9.64
N LEU A 101 1.02 -11.85 9.44
CA LEU A 101 -0.10 -10.96 9.15
C LEU A 101 -0.41 -10.08 10.35
N ARG A 102 -0.61 -8.80 10.08
CA ARG A 102 -1.01 -7.76 11.05
C ARG A 102 -2.45 -7.32 10.82
N ALA A 103 -2.91 -7.44 9.59
CA ALA A 103 -4.26 -7.13 9.13
C ALA A 103 -4.71 -8.18 8.12
N ASN A 104 -5.92 -8.05 7.65
CA ASN A 104 -6.40 -8.84 6.51
C ASN A 104 -5.59 -8.48 5.28
N MET A 105 -5.15 -9.48 4.52
CA MET A 105 -4.45 -9.25 3.26
C MET A 105 -5.40 -9.26 2.09
N ASN A 106 -5.08 -8.45 1.11
CA ASN A 106 -5.69 -8.50 -0.21
C ASN A 106 -4.73 -9.15 -1.21
N ILE A 107 -5.30 -9.94 -2.11
CA ILE A 107 -4.64 -10.39 -3.33
C ILE A 107 -5.24 -9.59 -4.47
N VAL A 108 -4.38 -8.97 -5.26
CA VAL A 108 -4.78 -8.08 -6.35
C VAL A 108 -4.09 -8.51 -7.63
N GLY A 109 -4.84 -8.58 -8.73
CA GLY A 109 -4.27 -8.86 -10.04
C GLY A 109 -3.18 -7.86 -10.40
N ARG A 110 -1.99 -8.35 -10.75
CA ARG A 110 -0.83 -7.53 -11.08
C ARG A 110 -0.93 -7.01 -12.50
N TYR A 111 -0.52 -5.75 -12.70
CA TYR A 111 -0.33 -5.23 -14.05
C TYR A 111 0.80 -5.98 -14.76
N LEU A 112 0.54 -6.38 -15.99
CA LEU A 112 1.49 -7.04 -16.87
C LEU A 112 1.74 -6.17 -18.09
N ALA A 113 3.01 -5.93 -18.39
CA ALA A 113 3.41 -5.20 -19.58
C ALA A 113 3.15 -6.06 -20.85
N ASN A 114 3.11 -5.40 -21.99
CA ASN A 114 3.09 -6.06 -23.31
C ASN A 114 1.84 -6.91 -23.63
N GLY A 115 0.70 -6.62 -22.98
CA GLY A 115 -0.56 -7.31 -23.27
C GLY A 115 -0.63 -8.75 -22.72
N GLU A 116 0.29 -9.13 -21.85
CA GLU A 116 0.18 -10.40 -21.12
C GLU A 116 -1.07 -10.42 -20.25
N THR A 117 -1.68 -11.59 -20.12
CA THR A 117 -2.85 -11.80 -19.27
C THR A 117 -2.52 -12.77 -18.15
N SER A 118 -2.97 -12.45 -16.96
CA SER A 118 -3.00 -13.36 -15.83
C SER A 118 -4.31 -14.13 -15.82
N THR A 119 -4.28 -15.40 -15.49
CA THR A 119 -5.49 -16.23 -15.42
C THR A 119 -5.51 -17.04 -14.12
N PHE A 120 -6.70 -17.41 -13.71
CA PHE A 120 -6.95 -18.39 -12.64
C PHE A 120 -8.09 -19.31 -13.06
N VAL A 121 -8.27 -20.43 -12.38
CA VAL A 121 -9.41 -21.33 -12.60
C VAL A 121 -10.38 -21.16 -11.43
N ASP A 122 -11.63 -20.81 -11.72
CA ASP A 122 -12.65 -20.65 -10.70
C ASP A 122 -13.10 -21.99 -10.07
N ALA A 123 -13.96 -21.93 -9.07
CA ALA A 123 -14.47 -23.13 -8.38
C ALA A 123 -15.29 -24.06 -9.28
N GLN A 124 -15.78 -23.56 -10.41
CA GLN A 124 -16.54 -24.30 -11.41
C GLN A 124 -15.64 -24.92 -12.51
N GLY A 125 -14.33 -24.71 -12.41
CA GLY A 125 -13.36 -25.22 -13.38
C GLY A 125 -13.19 -24.34 -14.62
N ASN A 126 -13.76 -23.14 -14.65
CA ASN A 126 -13.62 -22.22 -15.79
C ASN A 126 -12.36 -21.37 -15.63
N THR A 127 -11.60 -21.22 -16.72
CA THR A 127 -10.51 -20.28 -16.79
C THR A 127 -11.06 -18.85 -16.85
N LYS A 128 -10.63 -18.01 -15.92
CA LYS A 128 -10.97 -16.59 -15.83
C LYS A 128 -9.72 -15.73 -15.96
N THR A 129 -9.89 -14.56 -16.54
CA THR A 129 -8.83 -13.55 -16.55
C THR A 129 -8.79 -12.83 -15.20
N LEU A 130 -7.61 -12.74 -14.63
CA LEU A 130 -7.34 -11.91 -13.47
C LEU A 130 -6.92 -10.52 -13.97
N VAL A 131 -7.85 -9.58 -13.90
CA VAL A 131 -7.62 -8.23 -14.40
C VAL A 131 -6.71 -7.46 -13.44
N SER A 132 -5.83 -6.60 -13.98
CA SER A 132 -5.01 -5.70 -13.19
C SER A 132 -5.88 -4.83 -12.26
N GLY A 133 -5.51 -4.78 -10.99
CA GLY A 133 -6.28 -4.08 -9.96
C GLY A 133 -7.50 -4.85 -9.42
N GLN A 134 -7.86 -5.98 -10.00
CA GLN A 134 -8.95 -6.82 -9.50
C GLN A 134 -8.58 -7.41 -8.13
N VAL A 135 -9.37 -7.10 -7.11
CA VAL A 135 -9.23 -7.66 -5.77
C VAL A 135 -9.88 -9.04 -5.72
N ILE A 136 -9.15 -10.02 -5.19
CA ILE A 136 -9.64 -11.37 -4.93
C ILE A 136 -10.09 -11.44 -3.47
N THR A 137 -11.31 -11.90 -3.25
CA THR A 137 -11.82 -12.14 -1.89
C THR A 137 -11.03 -13.25 -1.21
N THR A 138 -10.48 -12.95 -0.07
CA THR A 138 -9.67 -13.87 0.73
C THR A 138 -10.29 -14.10 2.10
N SER A 139 -9.94 -15.23 2.70
CA SER A 139 -10.09 -15.44 4.14
C SER A 139 -8.73 -15.63 4.75
N ASN A 140 -8.51 -15.03 5.92
CA ASN A 140 -7.23 -15.11 6.58
C ASN A 140 -7.20 -16.29 7.56
N ALA A 141 -6.15 -17.05 7.46
CA ALA A 141 -5.79 -18.00 8.48
C ALA A 141 -4.38 -17.68 8.95
N THR A 142 -4.19 -17.42 10.17
CA THR A 142 -2.91 -17.08 10.81
C THR A 142 -2.12 -18.38 11.07
N ASN A 143 -0.86 -18.42 11.53
CA ASN A 143 -0.06 -17.59 12.41
C ASN A 143 1.30 -18.21 12.64
N GLY A 144 2.30 -17.40 12.72
CA GLY A 144 3.66 -17.75 13.10
C GLY A 144 4.63 -16.75 12.52
N SER A 145 5.86 -17.16 12.27
CA SER A 145 6.81 -16.41 11.47
C SER A 145 6.37 -16.30 9.99
N THR A 146 5.49 -17.19 9.56
CA THR A 146 4.82 -17.18 8.25
C THR A 146 3.31 -17.18 8.43
N SER A 147 2.59 -16.65 7.46
CA SER A 147 1.13 -16.62 7.48
C SER A 147 0.56 -17.21 6.22
N THR A 148 -0.66 -17.74 6.34
CA THR A 148 -1.40 -18.26 5.19
C THR A 148 -2.72 -17.52 5.04
N ILE A 149 -3.13 -17.32 3.79
CA ILE A 149 -4.46 -16.86 3.42
C ILE A 149 -5.02 -17.77 2.36
N THR A 150 -6.34 -17.83 2.26
CA THR A 150 -7.01 -18.70 1.31
C THR A 150 -7.90 -17.90 0.36
N ALA A 151 -8.01 -18.36 -0.87
CA ALA A 151 -8.97 -17.86 -1.85
C ALA A 151 -9.56 -19.03 -2.66
N THR A 152 -10.82 -18.90 -3.04
CA THR A 152 -11.51 -19.90 -3.86
C THR A 152 -11.03 -19.80 -5.31
N GLY A 153 -10.60 -20.93 -5.86
CA GLY A 153 -10.04 -21.06 -7.21
C GLY A 153 -8.59 -21.52 -7.21
N ASP A 154 -8.09 -21.87 -8.40
CA ASP A 154 -6.70 -22.26 -8.61
C ASP A 154 -5.89 -21.08 -9.14
N PHE A 155 -5.04 -20.54 -8.28
CA PHE A 155 -4.19 -19.36 -8.57
C PHE A 155 -2.72 -19.71 -8.80
N ARG A 156 -2.35 -20.98 -8.93
CA ARG A 156 -0.93 -21.39 -9.06
C ARG A 156 -0.19 -20.77 -10.24
N ASN A 157 -0.91 -20.45 -11.31
CA ASN A 157 -0.33 -19.82 -12.52
C ASN A 157 -0.70 -18.33 -12.64
N SER A 158 -1.28 -17.74 -11.60
CA SER A 158 -1.72 -16.36 -11.64
C SER A 158 -0.59 -15.39 -11.31
N LYS A 159 -0.70 -14.19 -11.84
CA LYS A 159 0.19 -13.06 -11.56
C LYS A 159 -0.55 -12.08 -10.66
N PHE A 160 -0.03 -11.88 -9.45
CA PHE A 160 -0.71 -11.07 -8.44
C PHE A 160 0.27 -10.27 -7.58
N ILE A 161 -0.27 -9.31 -6.87
CA ILE A 161 0.35 -8.67 -5.70
C ILE A 161 -0.47 -9.06 -4.48
N ILE A 162 0.19 -9.42 -3.41
CA ILE A 162 -0.40 -9.67 -2.11
C ILE A 162 0.14 -8.65 -1.12
N GLY A 163 -0.73 -8.09 -0.28
CA GLY A 163 -0.32 -7.09 0.71
C GLY A 163 -1.44 -6.72 1.67
N GLU A 164 -1.09 -5.96 2.70
CA GLU A 164 -2.01 -5.49 3.73
C GLU A 164 -2.70 -4.20 3.24
N PRO A 165 -4.04 -4.16 3.16
CA PRO A 165 -4.75 -2.92 2.84
C PRO A 165 -4.63 -1.94 4.01
N TYR A 166 -4.53 -0.66 3.69
CA TYR A 166 -4.54 0.41 4.67
C TYR A 166 -5.57 1.48 4.30
N GLU A 167 -6.02 2.22 5.29
CA GLU A 167 -6.85 3.39 5.07
C GLU A 167 -5.98 4.65 5.07
N MET A 168 -6.13 5.45 4.04
CA MET A 168 -5.52 6.77 3.98
C MET A 168 -6.52 7.81 4.45
N HIS A 169 -6.25 8.44 5.60
CA HIS A 169 -7.02 9.57 6.11
C HIS A 169 -6.26 10.86 5.84
N TYR A 170 -6.86 11.74 5.08
CA TYR A 170 -6.33 13.08 4.87
C TYR A 170 -7.32 14.13 5.40
N ARG A 171 -6.87 14.94 6.33
CA ARG A 171 -7.62 16.09 6.83
C ARG A 171 -7.01 17.35 6.28
N PHE A 172 -7.73 18.03 5.41
CA PHE A 172 -7.31 19.35 4.94
C PHE A 172 -7.23 20.33 6.11
N SER A 173 -6.20 21.16 6.11
CA SER A 173 -6.18 22.33 6.97
C SER A 173 -7.35 23.25 6.63
N GLN A 174 -7.79 24.02 7.60
CA GLN A 174 -8.83 25.01 7.36
C GLN A 174 -8.40 25.94 6.23
N GLN A 175 -9.20 26.01 5.18
CA GLN A 175 -8.95 26.90 4.07
C GLN A 175 -9.23 28.32 4.52
N ARG A 176 -8.24 29.19 4.39
CA ARG A 176 -8.36 30.60 4.70
C ARG A 176 -8.16 31.42 3.43
N LEU A 177 -9.12 32.28 3.14
CA LEU A 177 -8.98 33.23 2.04
C LEU A 177 -8.08 34.37 2.52
N THR A 178 -7.01 34.61 1.78
CA THR A 178 -6.13 35.76 2.02
C THR A 178 -6.24 36.73 0.85
N GLN A 179 -6.34 38.02 1.15
CA GLN A 179 -6.31 39.05 0.10
C GLN A 179 -4.85 39.29 -0.29
N GLY A 180 -4.55 39.10 -1.57
CA GLY A 180 -3.18 39.15 -2.07
C GLY A 180 -2.55 40.53 -1.96
N GLY A 181 -1.24 40.51 -1.68
CA GLY A 181 -0.36 41.68 -1.60
C GLY A 181 0.42 41.72 -0.30
N GLY A 182 1.64 41.18 -0.28
CA GLY A 182 2.73 41.45 0.67
C GLY A 182 2.57 41.28 2.17
N GLY A 183 1.38 41.13 2.65
CA GLY A 183 1.06 40.81 4.06
C GLY A 183 -0.30 40.14 4.09
N ALA A 184 -0.30 38.83 4.25
CA ALA A 184 -1.51 38.02 4.17
C ALA A 184 -2.51 38.41 5.26
N THR A 185 -3.45 39.29 4.93
CA THR A 185 -4.59 39.60 5.80
C THR A 185 -5.67 38.56 5.52
N GLU A 186 -6.10 37.85 6.55
CA GLU A 186 -7.18 36.88 6.48
C GLU A 186 -8.49 37.59 6.16
N LEU A 187 -9.20 37.14 5.12
CA LEU A 187 -10.55 37.60 4.84
C LEU A 187 -11.55 36.86 5.76
N ILE A 188 -12.00 37.56 6.79
CA ILE A 188 -12.92 37.00 7.80
C ILE A 188 -14.34 36.81 7.22
N SER A 189 -14.68 37.42 6.10
CA SER A 189 -16.02 37.45 5.50
C SER A 189 -16.12 36.87 4.09
N GLY A 190 -15.16 36.04 3.66
CA GLY A 190 -15.18 35.41 2.36
C GLY A 190 -15.86 34.02 2.40
N ARG A 191 -16.59 33.67 1.32
CA ARG A 191 -17.12 32.32 1.12
C ARG A 191 -16.23 31.59 0.11
N LEU A 192 -15.60 30.48 0.56
CA LEU A 192 -14.86 29.57 -0.32
C LEU A 192 -15.81 28.47 -0.79
N GLN A 193 -15.96 28.30 -2.10
CA GLN A 193 -16.68 27.21 -2.70
C GLN A 193 -15.71 26.40 -3.58
N ILE A 194 -15.49 25.14 -3.22
CA ILE A 194 -14.65 24.22 -3.97
C ILE A 194 -15.56 23.46 -4.92
N HIS A 195 -15.35 23.61 -6.23
CA HIS A 195 -16.22 22.99 -7.24
C HIS A 195 -15.73 21.61 -7.70
N HIS A 196 -14.42 21.37 -7.69
CA HIS A 196 -13.85 20.11 -8.15
C HIS A 196 -12.59 19.72 -7.39
N PHE A 197 -12.42 18.42 -7.18
CA PHE A 197 -11.15 17.77 -6.83
C PHE A 197 -10.78 16.82 -7.98
N TYR A 198 -9.56 16.91 -8.46
CA TYR A 198 -8.99 16.02 -9.46
C TYR A 198 -7.92 15.14 -8.82
#